data_db223b67f9de16ddf4206dc65955b877
#
_entry.id   db223b67f9de16ddf4206dc65955b877
#
_cell.length_a   1.000
_cell.length_b   1.000
_cell.length_c   1.000
_cell.angle_alpha   90.00
_cell.angle_beta   90.00
_cell.angle_gamma   90.00
#
_symmetry.space_group_name_H-M   'P 1'
#
loop_
_entity.id
_entity.type
_entity.pdbx_description
1 polymer ?
#
loop_
_entity_poly.entity_id
_entity_poly.type
_entity_poly.pdbx_seq_one_letter_code
_entity_poly.pdbx_strand_id
1 'polypeptide(L)'
;MWLRVFVTLLLVIPVVSEGSGAKAFWTSLLLPGAGQYLNGQSVSATRFLTVEAALWGSYLGWQHIAEIRSQNYHTYAVVHAGIGRSRDKSKEFYDDLGFYDDFHQHNSFAVVEDGANAELYPDAAEFFWEWNNEQSRLRFRALRNDAVGAERNAVLITGLILANHLTAAVHAARQATSGNKEHSAEREKSRLQVYFAAHPMNPRLALIHRF
;
A
#
# COMPACT_ATOMS: atom_id res chain seq x y z
N MET A 1 0.39 10.83 -10.49
CA MET A 1 -0.16 9.81 -11.39
C MET A 1 -0.93 8.71 -10.64
N TRP A 2 -0.49 8.26 -9.48
CA TRP A 2 -1.11 7.18 -8.67
C TRP A 2 -2.47 7.54 -8.05
N LEU A 3 -2.71 8.81 -7.71
CA LEU A 3 -4.01 9.25 -7.17
C LEU A 3 -5.17 9.07 -8.17
N ARG A 4 -4.88 9.18 -9.47
CA ARG A 4 -5.89 8.96 -10.54
C ARG A 4 -6.24 7.47 -10.71
N VAL A 5 -5.32 6.57 -10.45
CA VAL A 5 -5.55 5.11 -10.50
C VAL A 5 -6.44 4.67 -9.33
N PHE A 6 -6.24 5.26 -8.14
CA PHE A 6 -7.08 4.97 -6.96
C PHE A 6 -8.52 5.45 -7.14
N VAL A 7 -8.72 6.63 -7.74
CA VAL A 7 -10.06 7.19 -8.02
C VAL A 7 -10.79 6.38 -9.09
N THR A 8 -10.07 5.79 -10.06
CA THR A 8 -10.70 4.97 -11.12
C THR A 8 -11.10 3.58 -10.59
N LEU A 9 -10.39 3.03 -9.61
CA LEU A 9 -10.75 1.77 -8.95
C LEU A 9 -12.02 1.91 -8.08
N LEU A 10 -12.30 3.11 -7.57
CA LEU A 10 -13.51 3.44 -6.79
C LEU A 10 -14.80 3.44 -7.63
N LEU A 11 -14.70 3.54 -8.96
CA LEU A 11 -15.85 3.61 -9.88
C LEU A 11 -16.27 2.26 -10.47
N VAL A 12 -15.49 1.20 -10.27
CA VAL A 12 -15.87 -0.16 -10.61
C VAL A 12 -16.39 -0.86 -9.36
N ILE A 13 -17.51 -0.35 -8.78
CA ILE A 13 -18.31 -1.14 -7.85
C ILE A 13 -19.13 -2.08 -8.72
N PRO A 14 -18.78 -3.38 -8.84
CA PRO A 14 -19.72 -4.30 -9.42
C PRO A 14 -20.97 -4.26 -8.55
N VAL A 15 -22.13 -4.12 -9.16
CA VAL A 15 -23.42 -4.43 -8.53
C VAL A 15 -23.34 -5.91 -8.18
N VAL A 16 -22.76 -6.20 -7.02
CA VAL A 16 -22.50 -7.56 -6.58
C VAL A 16 -23.73 -8.05 -5.85
N SER A 17 -24.27 -9.11 -6.40
CA SER A 17 -25.08 -10.19 -5.81
C SER A 17 -25.47 -9.97 -4.33
N GLU A 18 -26.74 -10.13 -4.05
CA GLU A 18 -27.46 -9.91 -2.78
C GLU A 18 -27.00 -10.70 -1.54
N GLY A 19 -25.78 -11.26 -1.52
CA GLY A 19 -25.20 -11.93 -0.35
C GLY A 19 -24.56 -10.94 0.63
N SER A 20 -24.97 -10.98 1.89
CA SER A 20 -24.37 -10.14 2.95
C SER A 20 -22.84 -10.23 3.03
N GLY A 21 -22.27 -11.40 2.73
CA GLY A 21 -20.81 -11.64 2.70
C GLY A 21 -20.10 -10.89 1.57
N ALA A 22 -20.67 -10.86 0.37
CA ALA A 22 -20.09 -10.14 -0.76
C ALA A 22 -20.10 -8.63 -0.52
N LYS A 23 -21.19 -8.08 0.02
CA LYS A 23 -21.27 -6.67 0.40
C LYS A 23 -20.20 -6.32 1.45
N ALA A 24 -20.06 -7.13 2.50
CA ALA A 24 -19.06 -6.93 3.54
C ALA A 24 -17.63 -7.01 3.00
N PHE A 25 -17.36 -7.93 2.05
CA PHE A 25 -16.08 -8.05 1.36
C PHE A 25 -15.70 -6.75 0.65
N TRP A 26 -16.55 -6.28 -0.28
CA TRP A 26 -16.24 -5.11 -1.10
C TRP A 26 -16.16 -3.82 -0.29
N THR A 27 -16.99 -3.65 0.73
CA THR A 27 -16.91 -2.49 1.61
C THR A 27 -15.60 -2.46 2.40
N SER A 28 -15.12 -3.61 2.89
CA SER A 28 -13.84 -3.68 3.60
C SER A 28 -12.63 -3.65 2.67
N LEU A 29 -12.78 -4.05 1.40
CA LEU A 29 -11.73 -3.90 0.40
C LEU A 29 -11.49 -2.43 0.06
N LEU A 30 -12.54 -1.61 0.06
CA LEU A 30 -12.44 -0.17 -0.17
C LEU A 30 -11.98 0.59 1.07
N LEU A 31 -12.52 0.23 2.23
CA LEU A 31 -12.19 0.84 3.52
C LEU A 31 -12.06 -0.25 4.58
N PRO A 32 -10.82 -0.62 4.98
CA PRO A 32 -10.59 -1.65 5.98
C PRO A 32 -11.35 -1.36 7.28
N GLY A 33 -12.17 -2.32 7.70
CA GLY A 33 -13.04 -2.16 8.87
C GLY A 33 -14.50 -1.84 8.55
N ALA A 34 -14.82 -1.30 7.37
CA ALA A 34 -16.19 -0.90 7.04
C ALA A 34 -17.16 -2.10 7.00
N GLY A 35 -16.78 -3.22 6.39
CA GLY A 35 -17.58 -4.43 6.36
C GLY A 35 -17.78 -5.05 7.75
N GLN A 36 -16.75 -5.01 8.60
CA GLN A 36 -16.85 -5.43 10.00
C GLN A 36 -17.85 -4.56 10.77
N TYR A 37 -17.79 -3.25 10.56
CA TYR A 37 -18.75 -2.32 11.17
C TYR A 37 -20.19 -2.63 10.74
N LEU A 38 -20.42 -2.85 9.44
CA LEU A 38 -21.74 -3.24 8.91
C LEU A 38 -22.26 -4.57 9.48
N ASN A 39 -21.35 -5.48 9.86
CA ASN A 39 -21.66 -6.74 10.51
C ASN A 39 -21.86 -6.60 12.04
N GLY A 40 -21.87 -5.39 12.61
CA GLY A 40 -22.01 -5.12 14.04
C GLY A 40 -20.74 -5.37 14.86
N GLN A 41 -19.58 -5.56 14.23
CA GLN A 41 -18.33 -5.91 14.90
C GLN A 41 -17.40 -4.69 15.04
N SER A 42 -17.80 -3.77 15.91
CA SER A 42 -17.10 -2.49 16.13
C SER A 42 -15.64 -2.66 16.56
N VAL A 43 -15.31 -3.65 17.40
CA VAL A 43 -13.94 -3.90 17.86
C VAL A 43 -13.01 -4.29 16.69
N SER A 44 -13.47 -5.21 15.84
CA SER A 44 -12.69 -5.61 14.64
C SER A 44 -12.57 -4.45 13.66
N ALA A 45 -13.64 -3.68 13.45
CA ALA A 45 -13.63 -2.48 12.61
C ALA A 45 -12.58 -1.48 13.07
N THR A 46 -12.57 -1.15 14.37
CA THR A 46 -11.59 -0.21 14.95
C THR A 46 -10.15 -0.72 14.76
N ARG A 47 -9.89 -2.01 14.95
CA ARG A 47 -8.55 -2.58 14.75
C ARG A 47 -8.04 -2.37 13.32
N PHE A 48 -8.84 -2.70 12.29
CA PHE A 48 -8.45 -2.51 10.89
C PHE A 48 -8.26 -1.04 10.55
N LEU A 49 -9.14 -0.15 11.02
CA LEU A 49 -9.01 1.30 10.81
C LEU A 49 -7.76 1.87 11.50
N THR A 50 -7.42 1.41 12.70
CA THR A 50 -6.22 1.87 13.41
C THR A 50 -4.95 1.44 12.67
N VAL A 51 -4.90 0.19 12.19
CA VAL A 51 -3.79 -0.30 11.37
C VAL A 51 -3.68 0.52 10.08
N GLU A 52 -4.80 0.79 9.40
CA GLU A 52 -4.84 1.61 8.18
C GLU A 52 -4.28 3.01 8.41
N ALA A 53 -4.74 3.69 9.48
CA ALA A 53 -4.24 5.02 9.83
C ALA A 53 -2.73 5.02 10.15
N ALA A 54 -2.23 4.00 10.85
CA ALA A 54 -0.81 3.85 11.16
C ALA A 54 0.03 3.61 9.90
N LEU A 55 -0.47 2.79 8.96
CA LEU A 55 0.20 2.51 7.69
C LEU A 55 0.28 3.77 6.81
N TRP A 56 -0.81 4.53 6.69
CA TRP A 56 -0.79 5.81 5.97
C TRP A 56 0.13 6.83 6.61
N GLY A 57 0.12 6.94 7.94
CA GLY A 57 1.06 7.80 8.67
C GLY A 57 2.52 7.41 8.43
N SER A 58 2.81 6.12 8.40
CA SER A 58 4.15 5.59 8.09
C SER A 58 4.56 5.87 6.64
N TYR A 59 3.64 5.67 5.68
CA TYR A 59 3.88 5.98 4.27
C TYR A 59 4.25 7.45 4.07
N LEU A 60 3.43 8.36 4.60
CA LEU A 60 3.67 9.81 4.50
C LEU A 60 4.96 10.22 5.21
N GLY A 61 5.25 9.60 6.36
CA GLY A 61 6.51 9.81 7.08
C GLY A 61 7.73 9.43 6.25
N TRP A 62 7.73 8.24 5.63
CA TRP A 62 8.83 7.80 4.77
C TRP A 62 8.97 8.64 3.49
N GLN A 63 7.87 9.07 2.88
CA GLN A 63 7.89 10.00 1.74
C GLN A 63 8.54 11.33 2.11
N HIS A 64 8.19 11.88 3.28
CA HIS A 64 8.79 13.12 3.76
C HIS A 64 10.30 12.97 4.05
N ILE A 65 10.70 11.87 4.68
CA ILE A 65 12.13 11.55 4.92
C ILE A 65 12.88 11.39 3.59
N ALA A 66 12.30 10.72 2.60
CA ALA A 66 12.90 10.56 1.28
C ALA A 66 13.12 11.91 0.60
N GLU A 67 12.15 12.82 0.67
CA GLU A 67 12.27 14.17 0.10
C GLU A 67 13.38 14.98 0.79
N ILE A 68 13.45 14.98 2.13
CA ILE A 68 14.51 15.67 2.87
C ILE A 68 15.89 15.11 2.48
N ARG A 69 16.03 13.79 2.41
CA ARG A 69 17.29 13.15 2.04
C ARG A 69 17.67 13.42 0.58
N SER A 70 16.68 13.49 -0.32
CA SER A 70 16.87 13.87 -1.70
C SER A 70 17.40 15.31 -1.83
N GLN A 71 16.85 16.24 -1.09
CA GLN A 71 17.36 17.60 -1.02
C GLN A 71 18.79 17.67 -0.49
N ASN A 72 19.11 16.85 0.52
CA ASN A 72 20.45 16.82 1.11
C ASN A 72 21.50 16.33 0.13
N TYR A 73 21.31 15.19 -0.56
CA TYR A 73 22.30 14.70 -1.51
C TYR A 73 22.45 15.64 -2.72
N HIS A 74 21.33 16.22 -3.20
CA HIS A 74 21.38 17.20 -4.29
C HIS A 74 22.18 18.44 -3.88
N THR A 75 21.89 19.04 -2.72
CA THR A 75 22.63 20.20 -2.22
C THR A 75 24.12 19.88 -2.05
N TYR A 76 24.43 18.68 -1.56
CA TYR A 76 25.80 18.22 -1.42
C TYR A 76 26.51 18.14 -2.79
N ALA A 77 25.86 17.61 -3.81
CA ALA A 77 26.41 17.54 -5.16
C ALA A 77 26.59 18.92 -5.81
N VAL A 78 25.66 19.87 -5.58
CA VAL A 78 25.83 21.26 -6.04
C VAL A 78 27.10 21.87 -5.47
N VAL A 79 27.41 21.62 -4.21
CA VAL A 79 28.59 22.21 -3.52
C VAL A 79 29.89 21.51 -3.91
N HIS A 80 29.87 20.16 -4.07
CA HIS A 80 31.09 19.36 -4.17
C HIS A 80 31.38 18.81 -5.57
N ALA A 81 30.37 18.79 -6.45
CA ALA A 81 30.53 18.35 -7.84
C ALA A 81 30.17 19.45 -8.85
N GLY A 82 29.71 20.62 -8.40
CA GLY A 82 29.41 21.75 -9.28
C GLY A 82 28.18 21.57 -10.17
N ILE A 83 27.31 20.63 -9.89
CA ILE A 83 26.08 20.44 -10.69
C ILE A 83 25.15 21.67 -10.59
N GLY A 84 24.28 21.83 -11.58
CA GLY A 84 23.25 22.87 -11.57
C GLY A 84 22.28 22.73 -10.39
N ARG A 85 21.70 23.85 -9.96
CA ARG A 85 20.73 23.86 -8.84
C ARG A 85 19.38 23.26 -9.20
N SER A 86 19.08 23.06 -10.49
CA SER A 86 17.85 22.39 -10.91
C SER A 86 17.88 20.92 -10.51
N ARG A 87 16.73 20.43 -9.99
CA ARG A 87 16.55 19.03 -9.59
C ARG A 87 15.86 18.19 -10.67
N ASP A 88 15.73 18.72 -11.89
CA ASP A 88 14.99 18.10 -12.99
C ASP A 88 15.78 17.02 -13.74
N LYS A 89 16.87 16.54 -13.16
CA LYS A 89 17.67 15.45 -13.74
C LYS A 89 17.07 14.08 -13.45
N SER A 90 17.34 13.16 -14.36
CA SER A 90 16.89 11.77 -14.23
C SER A 90 17.57 11.03 -13.06
N LYS A 91 17.02 9.89 -12.68
CA LYS A 91 17.64 9.04 -11.64
C LYS A 91 19.00 8.51 -12.12
N GLU A 92 19.09 8.16 -13.39
CA GLU A 92 20.30 7.68 -14.06
C GLU A 92 21.43 8.72 -13.94
N PHE A 93 21.13 10.01 -14.19
CA PHE A 93 22.11 11.07 -14.01
C PHE A 93 22.71 11.11 -12.60
N TYR A 94 21.89 10.94 -11.57
CA TYR A 94 22.38 10.91 -10.19
C TYR A 94 23.08 9.58 -9.84
N ASP A 95 22.80 8.49 -10.55
CA ASP A 95 23.56 7.24 -10.42
C ASP A 95 24.96 7.43 -11.00
N ASP A 96 25.07 7.96 -12.21
CA ASP A 96 26.33 8.22 -12.90
C ASP A 96 27.19 9.25 -12.17
N LEU A 97 26.56 10.32 -11.68
CA LEU A 97 27.20 11.32 -10.81
C LEU A 97 27.87 10.68 -9.58
N GLY A 98 27.26 9.65 -9.00
CA GLY A 98 27.84 8.93 -7.88
C GLY A 98 28.90 7.91 -8.28
N PHE A 99 28.94 7.49 -9.53
CA PHE A 99 29.82 6.42 -10.00
C PHE A 99 31.12 6.95 -10.60
N TYR A 100 31.05 8.03 -11.40
CA TYR A 100 32.15 8.60 -12.11
C TYR A 100 32.67 9.90 -11.44
N ASP A 101 33.97 10.18 -11.59
CA ASP A 101 34.59 11.38 -11.02
C ASP A 101 34.13 12.67 -11.71
N ASP A 102 33.90 12.58 -13.02
CA ASP A 102 33.39 13.67 -13.85
C ASP A 102 32.61 13.12 -15.06
N PHE A 103 31.92 14.01 -15.79
CA PHE A 103 31.14 13.63 -16.95
C PHE A 103 32.01 13.20 -18.16
N HIS A 104 33.24 13.64 -18.26
CA HIS A 104 34.18 13.18 -19.31
C HIS A 104 34.59 11.73 -19.07
N GLN A 105 34.85 11.36 -17.81
CA GLN A 105 35.13 9.98 -17.45
C GLN A 105 33.94 9.08 -17.82
N HIS A 106 32.70 9.47 -17.46
CA HIS A 106 31.48 8.73 -17.87
C HIS A 106 31.46 8.54 -19.39
N ASN A 107 31.55 9.63 -20.16
CA ASN A 107 31.48 9.58 -21.62
C ASN A 107 32.57 8.68 -22.23
N SER A 108 33.76 8.70 -21.65
CA SER A 108 34.88 7.86 -22.11
C SER A 108 34.60 6.39 -21.88
N PHE A 109 34.06 6.02 -20.74
CA PHE A 109 33.67 4.63 -20.44
C PHE A 109 32.48 4.18 -21.31
N ALA A 110 31.45 5.00 -21.48
CA ALA A 110 30.30 4.69 -22.32
C ALA A 110 30.71 4.39 -23.77
N VAL A 111 31.65 5.17 -24.34
CA VAL A 111 32.18 4.88 -25.70
C VAL A 111 32.92 3.53 -25.76
N VAL A 112 33.64 3.17 -24.70
CA VAL A 112 34.38 1.88 -24.67
C VAL A 112 33.41 0.70 -24.54
N GLU A 113 32.34 0.85 -23.76
CA GLU A 113 31.38 -0.24 -23.52
C GLU A 113 30.37 -0.40 -24.67
N ASP A 114 29.78 0.70 -25.16
CA ASP A 114 28.64 0.69 -26.10
C ASP A 114 29.01 1.17 -27.51
N GLY A 115 30.22 1.65 -27.71
CA GLY A 115 30.71 2.07 -29.01
C GLY A 115 29.87 3.17 -29.64
N ALA A 116 29.38 2.92 -30.87
CA ALA A 116 28.56 3.87 -31.60
C ALA A 116 27.17 4.13 -31.01
N ASN A 117 26.72 3.29 -30.08
CA ASN A 117 25.42 3.40 -29.42
C ASN A 117 25.51 4.06 -28.02
N ALA A 118 26.70 4.54 -27.64
CA ALA A 118 26.91 5.13 -26.33
C ALA A 118 25.99 6.34 -26.07
N GLU A 119 25.30 6.35 -24.94
CA GLU A 119 24.54 7.49 -24.46
C GLU A 119 25.50 8.45 -23.74
N LEU A 120 25.82 9.57 -24.42
CA LEU A 120 26.79 10.55 -23.93
C LEU A 120 26.07 11.75 -23.33
N TYR A 121 26.58 12.25 -22.22
CA TYR A 121 26.21 13.59 -21.75
C TYR A 121 26.83 14.65 -22.65
N PRO A 122 26.00 15.60 -23.15
CA PRO A 122 26.51 16.69 -23.95
C PRO A 122 27.40 17.61 -23.12
N ASP A 123 28.38 18.24 -23.78
CA ASP A 123 29.23 19.30 -23.17
C ASP A 123 28.38 20.58 -23.00
N ALA A 124 27.54 20.58 -22.02
CA ALA A 124 26.63 21.65 -21.66
C ALA A 124 26.61 21.84 -20.15
N ALA A 125 26.52 23.08 -19.69
CA ALA A 125 26.57 23.44 -18.28
C ALA A 125 25.51 22.68 -17.40
N GLU A 126 24.42 22.27 -18.02
CA GLU A 126 23.36 21.53 -17.32
C GLU A 126 23.73 20.07 -17.01
N PHE A 127 24.69 19.46 -17.71
CA PHE A 127 25.18 18.10 -17.51
C PHE A 127 26.58 18.05 -16.93
N PHE A 128 27.18 19.22 -16.68
CA PHE A 128 28.50 19.31 -16.10
C PHE A 128 28.52 18.82 -14.67
N TRP A 129 29.50 17.96 -14.33
CA TRP A 129 29.94 17.67 -12.96
C TRP A 129 31.41 17.32 -12.95
N GLU A 130 32.07 17.69 -11.86
CA GLU A 130 33.43 17.32 -11.53
C GLU A 130 33.59 17.30 -10.02
N TRP A 131 33.86 16.12 -9.44
CA TRP A 131 34.02 16.00 -8.00
C TRP A 131 35.33 16.60 -7.53
N ASN A 132 35.29 17.39 -6.47
CA ASN A 132 36.47 17.97 -5.87
C ASN A 132 37.45 16.91 -5.27
N ASN A 133 36.96 15.73 -4.90
CA ASN A 133 37.75 14.57 -4.49
C ASN A 133 36.85 13.32 -4.40
N GLU A 134 37.49 12.13 -4.38
CA GLU A 134 36.83 10.84 -4.27
C GLU A 134 35.99 10.71 -2.98
N GLN A 135 36.46 11.23 -1.85
CA GLN A 135 35.75 11.13 -0.58
C GLN A 135 34.39 11.85 -0.65
N SER A 136 34.31 12.99 -1.34
CA SER A 136 33.06 13.71 -1.57
C SER A 136 32.09 12.88 -2.44
N ARG A 137 32.58 12.23 -3.49
CA ARG A 137 31.79 11.34 -4.34
C ARG A 137 31.23 10.15 -3.52
N LEU A 138 32.07 9.49 -2.72
CA LEU A 138 31.63 8.40 -1.86
C LEU A 138 30.60 8.85 -0.81
N ARG A 139 30.77 10.05 -0.25
CA ARG A 139 29.80 10.63 0.68
C ARG A 139 28.46 10.92 0.02
N PHE A 140 28.47 11.45 -1.22
CA PHE A 140 27.26 11.64 -2.02
C PHE A 140 26.53 10.32 -2.24
N ARG A 141 27.26 9.25 -2.63
CA ARG A 141 26.66 7.90 -2.79
C ARG A 141 25.97 7.42 -1.51
N ALA A 142 26.58 7.61 -0.36
CA ALA A 142 25.98 7.26 0.92
C ALA A 142 24.67 8.04 1.15
N LEU A 143 24.68 9.37 0.98
CA LEU A 143 23.50 10.23 1.13
C LEU A 143 22.38 9.82 0.16
N ARG A 144 22.73 9.52 -1.11
CA ARG A 144 21.78 9.09 -2.11
C ARG A 144 21.18 7.72 -1.78
N ASN A 145 22.00 6.76 -1.35
CA ASN A 145 21.53 5.44 -0.93
C ASN A 145 20.55 5.55 0.26
N ASP A 146 20.79 6.47 1.19
CA ASP A 146 19.87 6.73 2.30
C ASP A 146 18.53 7.28 1.80
N ALA A 147 18.52 8.15 0.78
CA ALA A 147 17.29 8.66 0.16
C ALA A 147 16.53 7.55 -0.56
N VAL A 148 17.21 6.75 -1.40
CA VAL A 148 16.63 5.60 -2.11
C VAL A 148 16.09 4.55 -1.13
N GLY A 149 16.79 4.34 0.00
CA GLY A 149 16.33 3.47 1.08
C GLY A 149 15.00 3.95 1.69
N ALA A 150 14.85 5.27 1.89
CA ALA A 150 13.58 5.84 2.39
C ALA A 150 12.44 5.70 1.37
N GLU A 151 12.69 5.95 0.07
CA GLU A 151 11.70 5.69 -1.00
C GLU A 151 11.25 4.23 -1.01
N ARG A 152 12.19 3.30 -0.90
CA ARG A 152 11.91 1.86 -0.86
C ARG A 152 11.05 1.48 0.35
N ASN A 153 11.31 2.06 1.51
CA ASN A 153 10.48 1.84 2.69
C ASN A 153 9.05 2.32 2.48
N ALA A 154 8.85 3.49 1.86
CA ALA A 154 7.52 3.97 1.49
C ALA A 154 6.80 2.98 0.55
N VAL A 155 7.50 2.44 -0.46
CA VAL A 155 6.94 1.42 -1.36
C VAL A 155 6.55 0.14 -0.61
N LEU A 156 7.36 -0.32 0.34
CA LEU A 156 7.02 -1.48 1.18
C LEU A 156 5.74 -1.26 1.99
N ILE A 157 5.54 -0.05 2.53
CA ILE A 157 4.30 0.27 3.25
C ILE A 157 3.08 0.19 2.33
N THR A 158 3.16 0.55 1.05
CA THR A 158 2.01 0.38 0.12
C THR A 158 1.61 -1.09 -0.02
N GLY A 159 2.57 -2.01 -0.01
CA GLY A 159 2.30 -3.44 0.02
C GLY A 159 1.54 -3.88 1.29
N LEU A 160 1.92 -3.32 2.45
CA LEU A 160 1.22 -3.61 3.72
C LEU A 160 -0.19 -3.01 3.75
N ILE A 161 -0.42 -1.83 3.16
CA ILE A 161 -1.75 -1.24 2.98
C ILE A 161 -2.63 -2.20 2.17
N LEU A 162 -2.17 -2.68 1.02
CA LEU A 162 -2.90 -3.65 0.21
C LEU A 162 -3.21 -4.94 0.98
N ALA A 163 -2.25 -5.46 1.75
CA ALA A 163 -2.45 -6.64 2.58
C ALA A 163 -3.52 -6.40 3.67
N ASN A 164 -3.54 -5.21 4.30
CA ASN A 164 -4.57 -4.84 5.28
C ASN A 164 -5.97 -4.81 4.63
N HIS A 165 -6.10 -4.21 3.44
CA HIS A 165 -7.37 -4.18 2.69
C HIS A 165 -7.88 -5.60 2.37
N LEU A 166 -7.02 -6.46 1.81
CA LEU A 166 -7.37 -7.84 1.48
C LEU A 166 -7.76 -8.65 2.73
N THR A 167 -6.98 -8.54 3.79
CA THR A 167 -7.24 -9.24 5.06
C THR A 167 -8.56 -8.78 5.67
N ALA A 168 -8.83 -7.47 5.69
CA ALA A 168 -10.08 -6.91 6.17
C ALA A 168 -11.28 -7.42 5.36
N ALA A 169 -11.16 -7.42 4.02
CA ALA A 169 -12.23 -7.89 3.12
C ALA A 169 -12.58 -9.35 3.36
N VAL A 170 -11.57 -10.24 3.40
CA VAL A 170 -11.79 -11.68 3.66
C VAL A 170 -12.37 -11.92 5.05
N HIS A 171 -11.88 -11.21 6.06
CA HIS A 171 -12.37 -11.31 7.43
C HIS A 171 -13.85 -10.87 7.52
N ALA A 172 -14.22 -9.73 6.93
CA ALA A 172 -15.60 -9.24 6.91
C ALA A 172 -16.56 -10.21 6.22
N ALA A 173 -16.17 -10.78 5.07
CA ALA A 173 -16.96 -11.74 4.33
C ALA A 173 -17.23 -13.01 5.14
N ARG A 174 -16.20 -13.56 5.78
CA ARG A 174 -16.34 -14.77 6.62
C ARG A 174 -17.28 -14.55 7.79
N GLN A 175 -17.18 -13.40 8.44
CA GLN A 175 -18.04 -13.06 9.58
C GLN A 175 -19.51 -12.89 9.19
N ALA A 176 -19.77 -12.20 8.08
CA ALA A 176 -21.12 -12.04 7.55
C ALA A 176 -21.78 -13.40 7.26
N THR A 177 -21.01 -14.37 6.75
CA THR A 177 -21.49 -15.72 6.44
C THR A 177 -21.76 -16.54 7.70
N SER A 178 -20.92 -16.41 8.74
CA SER A 178 -21.07 -17.12 10.01
C SER A 178 -22.28 -16.61 10.80
N GLY A 179 -22.45 -15.30 10.92
CA GLY A 179 -23.61 -14.70 11.57
C GLY A 179 -24.94 -15.07 10.91
N ASN A 180 -24.96 -15.18 9.58
CA ASN A 180 -26.16 -15.61 8.85
C ASN A 180 -26.54 -17.09 9.13
N LYS A 181 -25.54 -17.94 9.36
CA LYS A 181 -25.75 -19.35 9.74
C LYS A 181 -26.33 -19.49 11.16
N GLU A 182 -25.82 -18.70 12.11
CA GLU A 182 -26.34 -18.69 13.49
C GLU A 182 -27.78 -18.19 13.54
N HIS A 183 -28.12 -17.09 12.86
CA HIS A 183 -29.49 -16.61 12.77
C HIS A 183 -30.43 -17.57 12.05
N SER A 184 -29.96 -18.30 11.05
CA SER A 184 -30.75 -19.34 10.38
C SER A 184 -31.00 -20.53 11.29
N ALA A 185 -30.01 -20.99 12.05
CA ALA A 185 -30.13 -22.07 13.01
C ALA A 185 -31.03 -21.70 14.21
N GLU A 186 -30.99 -20.45 14.69
CA GLU A 186 -31.90 -19.96 15.72
C GLU A 186 -33.36 -19.89 15.22
N ARG A 187 -33.58 -19.40 13.99
CA ARG A 187 -34.90 -19.39 13.35
C ARG A 187 -35.45 -20.79 13.16
N GLU A 188 -34.61 -21.76 12.82
CA GLU A 188 -35.05 -23.17 12.67
C GLU A 188 -35.39 -23.79 14.02
N LYS A 189 -34.60 -23.51 15.08
CA LYS A 189 -34.93 -23.93 16.45
C LYS A 189 -36.22 -23.30 16.99
N SER A 190 -36.53 -22.06 16.62
CA SER A 190 -37.72 -21.35 17.04
C SER A 190 -38.99 -21.82 16.30
N ARG A 191 -38.85 -22.50 15.15
CA ARG A 191 -39.98 -23.05 14.37
C ARG A 191 -40.48 -24.41 14.88
N LEU A 192 -39.66 -25.14 15.62
CA LEU A 192 -39.99 -26.43 16.19
C LEU A 192 -40.22 -26.26 17.71
N GLN A 193 -41.46 -26.08 18.12
CA GLN A 193 -41.87 -26.13 19.54
C GLN A 193 -42.57 -27.43 19.79
N VAL A 194 -42.00 -28.29 20.63
CA VAL A 194 -42.61 -29.51 21.10
C VAL A 194 -43.35 -29.22 22.42
N TYR A 195 -44.64 -29.20 22.39
CA TYR A 195 -45.45 -29.10 23.60
C TYR A 195 -45.83 -30.48 24.11
N PHE A 196 -45.47 -30.78 25.35
CA PHE A 196 -45.91 -31.94 26.07
C PHE A 196 -47.10 -31.55 26.93
N ALA A 197 -48.30 -31.91 26.49
CA ALA A 197 -49.52 -31.73 27.30
C ALA A 197 -49.77 -33.02 28.11
N ALA A 198 -49.38 -33.00 29.37
CA ALA A 198 -49.67 -34.08 30.30
C ALA A 198 -51.10 -33.95 30.77
N HIS A 199 -52.03 -34.77 30.22
CA HIS A 199 -53.38 -35.00 30.80
C HIS A 199 -53.32 -36.28 31.57
N PRO A 200 -53.89 -36.38 32.81
CA PRO A 200 -53.71 -37.53 33.68
C PRO A 200 -54.32 -38.83 33.13
N MET A 201 -55.16 -38.79 32.11
CA MET A 201 -55.73 -39.96 31.48
C MET A 201 -55.36 -40.19 29.99
N ASN A 202 -54.69 -39.29 29.35
CA ASN A 202 -54.31 -39.48 27.94
C ASN A 202 -53.15 -38.50 27.51
N PRO A 203 -51.89 -38.90 27.64
CA PRO A 203 -50.78 -38.06 27.25
C PRO A 203 -50.75 -37.90 25.71
N ARG A 204 -50.80 -36.68 25.22
CA ARG A 204 -50.68 -36.35 23.78
C ARG A 204 -49.46 -35.57 23.53
N LEU A 205 -48.69 -36.03 22.58
CA LEU A 205 -47.51 -35.31 22.04
C LEU A 205 -47.99 -34.49 20.84
N ALA A 206 -47.94 -33.16 20.95
CA ALA A 206 -48.31 -32.29 19.86
C ALA A 206 -47.03 -31.61 19.29
N LEU A 207 -46.75 -31.85 18.04
CA LEU A 207 -45.69 -31.17 17.28
C LEU A 207 -46.34 -30.03 16.51
N ILE A 208 -46.10 -28.80 16.92
CA ILE A 208 -46.62 -27.62 16.21
C ILE A 208 -45.49 -27.02 15.38
N HIS A 209 -45.62 -27.12 14.07
CA HIS A 209 -44.79 -26.39 13.11
C HIS A 209 -45.54 -25.13 12.71
N ARG A 210 -44.99 -23.94 13.03
CA ARG A 210 -45.49 -22.66 12.50
C ARG A 210 -44.78 -22.35 11.18
N PHE A 211 -45.56 -22.29 10.13
CA PHE A 211 -45.14 -21.84 8.81
C PHE A 211 -44.93 -20.33 8.76
#